data_512dab304ee87c2e43ee8de194a40f8e
#
_entry.id   512dab304ee87c2e43ee8de194a40f8e
#
_cell.length_a   1.000
_cell.length_b   1.000
_cell.length_c   1.000
_cell.angle_alpha   90.00
_cell.angle_beta   90.00
_cell.angle_gamma   90.00
#
_symmetry.space_group_name_H-M   'P 1'
#
loop_
_entity.id
_entity.type
_entity.pdbx_description
1 polymer ?
#
loop_
_entity_poly.entity_id
_entity_poly.type
_entity_poly.pdbx_seq_one_letter_code
_entity_poly.pdbx_strand_id
1 'polypeptide(L)'
;MQHEHTPTSGELMMGAALGCSTAWVSMAFKSMGLYAGMAQGEATLDAVYLVSIISVALTLLVAGALAQETGKLITSKASIWALPIAIAASTLAMPLCARLPAGADITAMVAVGAVSGVSSGLFLIRFGVSFSLLSTGSCVIATAAGTIVASLLFALFLLFEPLPACSLAASMPLFAAVLLAFGMHILADQGRAGSLESAAEQARAERGKEGAERMPRRESALSGRALDRLTLQLALCSALIGFSNEAVRTLYVHMGVRDVGGVGYAVVEGGAAFVATVIAVGIALALANMKTQRMARNIYHFLILLLVTSVLLLLVPVVYGQRAALIAHALNSASHTCFGMFMWTILAGVCNRCPGQRIRTFAFVRAGWALGPLVGVATGRFVLHELGISVESAMPIIGLGVLAILIASGFAFSETDLVRAMDLLPIRHKSRFREKCERVAADYALSEREHQVMVLLAKGRNLPHIQDELLLSKSTVSTHRQHIYAKLNIHSQQELIDLVQNAEEKPAAS
;
A
#
# COMPACT_ATOMS: atom_id res chain seq x y z
N MET A 1 17.77 -21.50 15.09
CA MET A 1 17.40 -20.19 15.67
C MET A 1 16.81 -19.36 14.54
N GLN A 2 15.55 -18.93 14.68
CA GLN A 2 14.90 -18.05 13.70
C GLN A 2 15.58 -16.69 13.79
N HIS A 3 16.26 -16.24 12.76
CA HIS A 3 16.61 -14.82 12.67
C HIS A 3 15.31 -14.04 12.54
N GLU A 4 14.82 -13.52 13.66
CA GLU A 4 13.82 -12.47 13.67
C GLU A 4 14.34 -11.34 12.80
N HIS A 5 13.56 -10.95 11.82
CA HIS A 5 13.91 -9.82 10.94
C HIS A 5 13.80 -8.56 11.79
N THR A 6 14.89 -8.16 12.42
CA THR A 6 14.96 -6.86 13.10
C THR A 6 14.74 -5.77 12.07
N PRO A 7 13.76 -4.88 12.30
CA PRO A 7 13.51 -3.79 11.38
C PRO A 7 14.74 -2.87 11.27
N THR A 8 15.09 -2.50 10.07
CA THR A 8 16.22 -1.57 9.84
C THR A 8 15.78 -0.13 10.02
N SER A 9 16.75 0.75 10.29
CA SER A 9 16.48 2.20 10.38
C SER A 9 15.86 2.76 9.10
N GLY A 10 16.26 2.27 7.93
CA GLY A 10 15.67 2.68 6.65
C GLY A 10 14.19 2.27 6.50
N GLU A 11 13.82 1.05 6.89
CA GLU A 11 12.43 0.58 6.90
C GLU A 11 11.55 1.38 7.86
N LEU A 12 12.07 1.70 9.04
CA LEU A 12 11.36 2.53 10.03
C LEU A 12 11.18 3.96 9.54
N MET A 13 12.19 4.55 8.89
CA MET A 13 12.08 5.89 8.29
C MET A 13 11.05 5.92 7.15
N MET A 14 11.04 4.91 6.29
CA MET A 14 10.00 4.78 5.26
C MET A 14 8.61 4.68 5.86
N GLY A 15 8.47 3.91 6.93
CA GLY A 15 7.25 3.81 7.71
C GLY A 15 6.83 5.14 8.33
N ALA A 16 7.76 5.83 9.00
CA ALA A 16 7.49 7.15 9.59
C ALA A 16 7.08 8.18 8.52
N ALA A 17 7.70 8.14 7.33
CA ALA A 17 7.31 8.98 6.19
C ALA A 17 5.85 8.75 5.78
N LEU A 18 5.47 7.48 5.62
CA LEU A 18 4.08 7.11 5.31
C LEU A 18 3.13 7.52 6.45
N GLY A 19 3.58 7.35 7.70
CA GLY A 19 2.85 7.76 8.90
C GLY A 19 2.56 9.26 8.94
N CYS A 20 3.56 10.10 8.68
CA CYS A 20 3.39 11.55 8.58
C CYS A 20 2.40 11.93 7.47
N SER A 21 2.50 11.31 6.29
CA SER A 21 1.57 11.54 5.18
C SER A 21 0.13 11.13 5.53
N THR A 22 -0.05 9.99 6.19
CA THR A 22 -1.36 9.48 6.60
C THR A 22 -1.95 10.32 7.74
N ALA A 23 -1.14 10.73 8.71
CA ALA A 23 -1.53 11.64 9.78
C ALA A 23 -2.02 12.97 9.23
N TRP A 24 -1.30 13.55 8.26
CA TRP A 24 -1.72 14.77 7.57
C TRP A 24 -3.13 14.65 6.98
N VAL A 25 -3.44 13.56 6.27
CA VAL A 25 -4.78 13.33 5.70
C VAL A 25 -5.85 13.32 6.81
N SER A 26 -5.56 12.67 7.94
CA SER A 26 -6.49 12.61 9.07
C SER A 26 -6.67 13.98 9.73
N MET A 27 -5.60 14.73 9.95
CA MET A 27 -5.63 16.08 10.53
C MET A 27 -6.37 17.07 9.63
N ALA A 28 -6.10 17.06 8.32
CA ALA A 28 -6.64 18.04 7.38
C ALA A 28 -8.11 17.78 6.99
N PHE A 29 -8.53 16.51 6.91
CA PHE A 29 -9.81 16.15 6.27
C PHE A 29 -10.75 15.30 7.12
N LYS A 30 -10.30 14.74 8.25
CA LYS A 30 -11.15 13.90 9.10
C LYS A 30 -11.47 14.54 10.45
N SER A 31 -10.88 15.68 10.77
CA SER A 31 -11.01 16.35 12.06
C SER A 31 -11.40 17.81 11.90
N MET A 32 -12.13 18.32 12.88
CA MET A 32 -12.47 19.75 13.00
C MET A 32 -11.33 20.59 13.62
N GLY A 33 -10.18 19.98 13.93
CA GLY A 33 -9.10 20.65 14.66
C GLY A 33 -8.57 21.93 14.00
N LEU A 34 -8.55 21.99 12.66
CA LEU A 34 -8.15 23.18 11.93
C LEU A 34 -9.22 24.28 11.90
N TYR A 35 -10.47 23.91 12.10
CA TYR A 35 -11.65 24.78 11.90
C TYR A 35 -12.42 25.05 13.19
N ALA A 36 -11.90 24.60 14.34
CA ALA A 36 -12.57 24.71 15.61
C ALA A 36 -12.92 26.18 15.95
N GLY A 37 -14.15 26.40 16.35
CA GLY A 37 -14.65 27.75 16.70
C GLY A 37 -14.95 28.67 15.52
N MET A 38 -14.86 28.19 14.27
CA MET A 38 -15.23 28.98 13.08
C MET A 38 -16.67 28.70 12.65
N ALA A 39 -17.45 29.77 12.43
CA ALA A 39 -18.88 29.68 12.08
C ALA A 39 -19.14 28.86 10.79
N GLN A 40 -18.23 28.91 9.81
CA GLN A 40 -18.32 28.17 8.55
C GLN A 40 -17.32 27.01 8.47
N GLY A 41 -16.72 26.59 9.58
CA GLY A 41 -15.63 25.62 9.60
C GLY A 41 -16.00 24.26 9.03
N GLU A 42 -17.19 23.76 9.34
CA GLU A 42 -17.67 22.47 8.84
C GLU A 42 -17.94 22.48 7.33
N ALA A 43 -18.63 23.51 6.84
CA ALA A 43 -18.91 23.68 5.41
C ALA A 43 -17.60 23.85 4.61
N THR A 44 -16.62 24.58 5.19
CA THR A 44 -15.30 24.75 4.57
C THR A 44 -14.54 23.43 4.51
N LEU A 45 -14.52 22.66 5.60
CA LEU A 45 -13.89 21.33 5.62
C LEU A 45 -14.47 20.43 4.55
N ASP A 46 -15.80 20.35 4.48
CA ASP A 46 -16.49 19.50 3.52
C ASP A 46 -16.23 19.92 2.07
N ALA A 47 -16.24 21.22 1.78
CA ALA A 47 -15.97 21.74 0.43
C ALA A 47 -14.52 21.49 0.01
N VAL A 48 -13.55 21.83 0.86
CA VAL A 48 -12.12 21.60 0.56
C VAL A 48 -11.81 20.12 0.44
N TYR A 49 -12.39 19.26 1.28
CA TYR A 49 -12.25 17.82 1.17
C TYR A 49 -12.78 17.29 -0.16
N LEU A 50 -13.99 17.68 -0.56
CA LEU A 50 -14.62 17.23 -1.80
C LEU A 50 -13.78 17.64 -3.02
N VAL A 51 -13.37 18.90 -3.09
CA VAL A 51 -12.53 19.40 -4.19
C VAL A 51 -11.17 18.69 -4.20
N SER A 52 -10.57 18.49 -3.02
CA SER A 52 -9.29 17.81 -2.91
C SER A 52 -9.36 16.36 -3.40
N ILE A 53 -10.37 15.58 -2.99
CA ILE A 53 -10.49 14.18 -3.39
C ILE A 53 -10.81 14.02 -4.89
N ILE A 54 -11.61 14.92 -5.46
CA ILE A 54 -11.84 14.99 -6.92
C ILE A 54 -10.51 15.26 -7.63
N SER A 55 -9.76 16.25 -7.16
CA SER A 55 -8.46 16.62 -7.73
C SER A 55 -7.43 15.50 -7.62
N VAL A 56 -7.39 14.77 -6.49
CA VAL A 56 -6.58 13.56 -6.33
C VAL A 56 -6.96 12.50 -7.36
N ALA A 57 -8.26 12.19 -7.49
CA ALA A 57 -8.73 11.17 -8.42
C ALA A 57 -8.37 11.51 -9.87
N LEU A 58 -8.62 12.75 -10.30
CA LEU A 58 -8.27 13.23 -11.64
C LEU A 58 -6.75 13.19 -11.86
N THR A 59 -5.97 13.65 -10.88
CA THR A 59 -4.49 13.62 -10.96
C THR A 59 -3.98 12.19 -11.12
N LEU A 60 -4.50 11.23 -10.36
CA LEU A 60 -4.10 9.83 -10.44
C LEU A 60 -4.50 9.20 -11.79
N LEU A 61 -5.69 9.50 -12.32
CA LEU A 61 -6.13 9.04 -13.64
C LEU A 61 -5.22 9.59 -14.75
N VAL A 62 -4.97 10.90 -14.74
CA VAL A 62 -4.10 11.56 -15.73
C VAL A 62 -2.66 11.06 -15.59
N ALA A 63 -2.15 10.94 -14.38
CA ALA A 63 -0.81 10.42 -14.11
C ALA A 63 -0.63 8.96 -14.55
N GLY A 64 -1.66 8.13 -14.40
CA GLY A 64 -1.67 6.76 -14.90
C GLY A 64 -1.70 6.69 -16.43
N ALA A 65 -2.46 7.56 -17.08
CA ALA A 65 -2.51 7.69 -18.53
C ALA A 65 -1.19 8.24 -19.12
N LEU A 66 -0.60 9.23 -18.45
CA LEU A 66 0.67 9.88 -18.83
C LEU A 66 1.84 9.38 -17.97
N ALA A 67 1.93 8.07 -17.74
CA ALA A 67 2.88 7.47 -16.80
C ALA A 67 4.36 7.84 -17.08
N GLN A 68 4.73 8.11 -18.32
CA GLN A 68 6.09 8.49 -18.71
C GLN A 68 6.43 9.91 -18.23
N GLU A 69 5.57 10.87 -18.53
CA GLU A 69 5.78 12.26 -18.13
C GLU A 69 5.68 12.41 -16.62
N THR A 70 4.73 11.69 -15.99
CA THR A 70 4.63 11.58 -14.54
C THR A 70 5.92 11.03 -13.94
N GLY A 71 6.52 10.01 -14.54
CA GLY A 71 7.80 9.46 -14.09
C GLY A 71 8.93 10.49 -14.09
N LYS A 72 9.05 11.29 -15.15
CA LYS A 72 10.03 12.38 -15.21
C LYS A 72 9.77 13.45 -14.13
N LEU A 73 8.49 13.80 -13.95
CA LEU A 73 8.09 14.80 -12.96
C LEU A 73 8.44 14.37 -11.54
N ILE A 74 7.98 13.19 -11.10
CA ILE A 74 8.17 12.72 -9.72
C ILE A 74 9.62 12.36 -9.37
N THR A 75 10.49 12.10 -10.36
CA THR A 75 11.92 11.86 -10.15
C THR A 75 12.75 13.15 -10.20
N SER A 76 12.17 14.26 -10.62
CA SER A 76 12.90 15.54 -10.67
C SER A 76 13.27 16.03 -9.26
N LYS A 77 14.45 16.61 -9.10
CA LYS A 77 14.91 17.19 -7.81
C LYS A 77 13.97 18.28 -7.30
N ALA A 78 13.39 19.07 -8.21
CA ALA A 78 12.44 20.12 -7.86
C ALA A 78 11.15 19.56 -7.22
N SER A 79 10.61 18.46 -7.74
CA SER A 79 9.36 17.87 -7.22
C SER A 79 9.49 17.29 -5.82
N ILE A 80 10.72 16.95 -5.38
CA ILE A 80 10.99 16.44 -4.03
C ILE A 80 10.52 17.44 -2.97
N TRP A 81 10.73 18.73 -3.23
CA TRP A 81 10.39 19.80 -2.30
C TRP A 81 9.13 20.56 -2.71
N ALA A 82 8.88 20.77 -4.01
CA ALA A 82 7.74 21.54 -4.49
C ALA A 82 6.40 20.92 -4.09
N LEU A 83 6.25 19.59 -4.19
CA LEU A 83 5.01 18.92 -3.83
C LEU A 83 4.67 19.03 -2.34
N PRO A 84 5.55 18.65 -1.39
CA PRO A 84 5.25 18.78 0.03
C PRO A 84 5.11 20.24 0.48
N ILE A 85 5.86 21.19 -0.12
CA ILE A 85 5.67 22.62 0.15
C ILE A 85 4.28 23.10 -0.30
N ALA A 86 3.82 22.69 -1.49
CA ALA A 86 2.48 23.03 -1.98
C ALA A 86 1.37 22.44 -1.09
N ILE A 87 1.55 21.20 -0.59
CA ILE A 87 0.63 20.57 0.37
C ILE A 87 0.64 21.36 1.70
N ALA A 88 1.80 21.71 2.22
CA ALA A 88 1.91 22.49 3.46
C ALA A 88 1.27 23.88 3.34
N ALA A 89 1.55 24.59 2.24
CA ALA A 89 0.97 25.90 1.98
C ALA A 89 -0.56 25.85 1.84
N SER A 90 -1.08 24.86 1.10
CA SER A 90 -2.53 24.66 0.99
C SER A 90 -3.16 24.32 2.36
N THR A 91 -2.48 23.52 3.20
CA THR A 91 -2.96 23.19 4.54
C THR A 91 -3.06 24.43 5.44
N LEU A 92 -2.07 25.32 5.39
CA LEU A 92 -2.12 26.61 6.13
C LEU A 92 -3.22 27.54 5.59
N ALA A 93 -3.54 27.46 4.30
CA ALA A 93 -4.58 28.28 3.69
C ALA A 93 -6.01 27.76 3.96
N MET A 94 -6.21 26.46 4.26
CA MET A 94 -7.54 25.87 4.48
C MET A 94 -8.39 26.62 5.51
N PRO A 95 -7.93 26.91 6.75
CA PRO A 95 -8.75 27.62 7.72
C PRO A 95 -8.98 29.08 7.36
N LEU A 96 -8.14 29.68 6.52
CA LEU A 96 -8.32 31.07 6.08
C LEU A 96 -9.53 31.20 5.14
N CYS A 97 -9.87 30.17 4.37
CA CYS A 97 -11.06 30.18 3.52
C CYS A 97 -12.34 30.42 4.33
N ALA A 98 -12.42 29.87 5.54
CA ALA A 98 -13.59 30.03 6.42
C ALA A 98 -13.77 31.47 6.97
N ARG A 99 -12.80 32.37 6.75
CA ARG A 99 -12.83 33.77 7.22
C ARG A 99 -13.10 34.76 6.08
N LEU A 100 -13.18 34.29 4.85
CA LEU A 100 -13.43 35.14 3.68
C LEU A 100 -14.91 35.47 3.55
N PRO A 101 -15.26 36.65 2.96
CA PRO A 101 -16.65 37.01 2.66
C PRO A 101 -17.26 36.05 1.63
N ALA A 102 -18.60 35.92 1.68
CA ALA A 102 -19.36 35.06 0.79
C ALA A 102 -19.03 35.35 -0.72
N GLY A 103 -18.76 34.30 -1.46
CA GLY A 103 -18.33 34.34 -2.87
C GLY A 103 -16.82 34.26 -3.08
N ALA A 104 -16.01 34.95 -2.27
CA ALA A 104 -14.55 34.80 -2.30
C ALA A 104 -14.11 33.50 -1.59
N ASP A 105 -14.87 33.06 -0.57
CA ASP A 105 -14.67 31.81 0.15
C ASP A 105 -14.73 30.59 -0.77
N ILE A 106 -15.76 30.48 -1.61
CA ILE A 106 -15.94 29.36 -2.54
C ILE A 106 -14.75 29.25 -3.52
N THR A 107 -14.34 30.38 -4.10
CA THR A 107 -13.20 30.40 -5.03
C THR A 107 -11.91 29.98 -4.33
N ALA A 108 -11.69 30.45 -3.11
CA ALA A 108 -10.53 30.06 -2.31
C ALA A 108 -10.57 28.58 -1.92
N MET A 109 -11.71 28.04 -1.51
CA MET A 109 -11.89 26.62 -1.22
C MET A 109 -11.57 25.71 -2.41
N VAL A 110 -12.06 26.11 -3.60
CA VAL A 110 -11.78 25.39 -4.84
C VAL A 110 -10.28 25.43 -5.17
N ALA A 111 -9.65 26.60 -5.11
CA ALA A 111 -8.23 26.76 -5.40
C ALA A 111 -7.35 25.96 -4.41
N VAL A 112 -7.60 26.09 -3.11
CA VAL A 112 -6.85 25.41 -2.04
C VAL A 112 -7.06 23.90 -2.13
N GLY A 113 -8.29 23.43 -2.30
CA GLY A 113 -8.61 22.02 -2.48
C GLY A 113 -7.95 21.42 -3.73
N ALA A 114 -7.94 22.14 -4.84
CA ALA A 114 -7.31 21.70 -6.07
C ALA A 114 -5.78 21.58 -5.93
N VAL A 115 -5.12 22.60 -5.39
CA VAL A 115 -3.66 22.56 -5.13
C VAL A 115 -3.30 21.42 -4.18
N SER A 116 -4.04 21.26 -3.10
CA SER A 116 -3.86 20.17 -2.14
C SER A 116 -4.03 18.80 -2.81
N GLY A 117 -5.09 18.61 -3.59
CA GLY A 117 -5.40 17.35 -4.25
C GLY A 117 -4.39 16.97 -5.34
N VAL A 118 -4.01 17.90 -6.21
CA VAL A 118 -3.01 17.66 -7.26
C VAL A 118 -1.66 17.31 -6.65
N SER A 119 -1.20 18.12 -5.69
CA SER A 119 0.11 17.93 -5.07
C SER A 119 0.18 16.63 -4.27
N SER A 120 -0.86 16.30 -3.49
CA SER A 120 -0.92 15.06 -2.71
C SER A 120 -1.09 13.82 -3.61
N GLY A 121 -1.81 13.91 -4.71
CA GLY A 121 -1.92 12.83 -5.70
C GLY A 121 -0.56 12.46 -6.32
N LEU A 122 0.22 13.45 -6.76
CA LEU A 122 1.57 13.23 -7.28
C LEU A 122 2.53 12.73 -6.20
N PHE A 123 2.45 13.27 -4.98
CA PHE A 123 3.26 12.83 -3.85
C PHE A 123 2.94 11.38 -3.45
N LEU A 124 1.66 10.98 -3.51
CA LEU A 124 1.23 9.61 -3.28
C LEU A 124 1.83 8.63 -4.30
N ILE A 125 1.90 8.99 -5.59
CA ILE A 125 2.56 8.17 -6.62
C ILE A 125 4.04 7.99 -6.27
N ARG A 126 4.72 9.04 -5.82
CA ARG A 126 6.11 8.96 -5.38
C ARG A 126 6.29 7.97 -4.23
N PHE A 127 5.42 8.00 -3.22
CA PHE A 127 5.39 6.98 -2.16
C PHE A 127 5.23 5.57 -2.72
N GLY A 128 4.26 5.37 -3.60
CA GLY A 128 3.98 4.08 -4.21
C GLY A 128 5.18 3.52 -4.98
N VAL A 129 5.82 4.36 -5.78
CA VAL A 129 7.06 3.98 -6.50
C VAL A 129 8.16 3.62 -5.51
N SER A 130 8.41 4.42 -4.47
CA SER A 130 9.42 4.14 -3.46
C SER A 130 9.15 2.83 -2.72
N PHE A 131 7.92 2.60 -2.27
CA PHE A 131 7.54 1.35 -1.60
C PHE A 131 7.60 0.12 -2.50
N SER A 132 7.39 0.28 -3.81
CA SER A 132 7.54 -0.82 -4.77
C SER A 132 9.00 -1.25 -4.98
N LEU A 133 9.97 -0.50 -4.48
CA LEU A 133 11.39 -0.89 -4.50
C LEU A 133 11.79 -1.73 -3.29
N LEU A 134 10.91 -1.81 -2.28
CA LEU A 134 11.13 -2.60 -1.07
C LEU A 134 10.82 -4.09 -1.30
N SER A 135 11.45 -4.93 -0.49
CA SER A 135 11.00 -6.33 -0.34
C SER A 135 9.60 -6.36 0.29
N THR A 136 8.85 -7.45 0.08
CA THR A 136 7.53 -7.60 0.68
C THR A 136 7.58 -7.50 2.21
N GLY A 137 8.59 -8.11 2.85
CA GLY A 137 8.75 -8.03 4.30
C GLY A 137 9.04 -6.61 4.78
N SER A 138 9.95 -5.90 4.10
CA SER A 138 10.25 -4.48 4.38
C SER A 138 9.03 -3.58 4.19
N CYS A 139 8.23 -3.84 3.14
CA CYS A 139 6.99 -3.10 2.88
C CYS A 139 5.96 -3.30 4.00
N VAL A 140 5.78 -4.53 4.50
CA VAL A 140 4.88 -4.83 5.63
C VAL A 140 5.34 -4.12 6.90
N ILE A 141 6.63 -4.19 7.24
CA ILE A 141 7.19 -3.53 8.42
C ILE A 141 7.02 -2.01 8.31
N ALA A 142 7.36 -1.42 7.16
CA ALA A 142 7.23 0.01 6.95
C ALA A 142 5.76 0.48 7.03
N THR A 143 4.81 -0.27 6.46
CA THR A 143 3.39 0.10 6.55
C THR A 143 2.84 -0.03 7.97
N ALA A 144 3.24 -1.04 8.73
CA ALA A 144 2.85 -1.18 10.14
C ALA A 144 3.42 -0.05 11.00
N ALA A 145 4.72 0.25 10.86
CA ALA A 145 5.35 1.39 11.53
C ALA A 145 4.67 2.72 11.18
N GLY A 146 4.30 2.88 9.90
CA GLY A 146 3.55 4.06 9.43
C GLY A 146 2.19 4.20 10.11
N THR A 147 1.47 3.10 10.31
CA THR A 147 0.17 3.12 11.00
C THR A 147 0.33 3.56 12.47
N ILE A 148 1.37 3.06 13.16
CA ILE A 148 1.68 3.46 14.54
C ILE A 148 1.97 4.97 14.59
N VAL A 149 2.88 5.44 13.74
CA VAL A 149 3.28 6.85 13.69
C VAL A 149 2.09 7.75 13.35
N ALA A 150 1.26 7.36 12.37
CA ALA A 150 0.07 8.11 12.01
C ALA A 150 -0.90 8.28 13.19
N SER A 151 -1.15 7.20 13.92
CA SER A 151 -2.06 7.20 15.08
C SER A 151 -1.53 8.07 16.24
N LEU A 152 -0.23 7.97 16.52
CA LEU A 152 0.41 8.78 17.58
C LEU A 152 0.39 10.27 17.23
N LEU A 153 0.75 10.61 15.99
CA LEU A 153 0.75 12.01 15.52
C LEU A 153 -0.68 12.60 15.51
N PHE A 154 -1.67 11.80 15.09
CA PHE A 154 -3.06 12.22 15.10
C PHE A 154 -3.59 12.41 16.53
N ALA A 155 -3.28 11.49 17.44
CA ALA A 155 -3.64 11.64 18.85
C ALA A 155 -3.00 12.91 19.48
N LEU A 156 -1.71 13.16 19.16
CA LEU A 156 -1.03 14.38 19.59
C LEU A 156 -1.70 15.64 19.03
N PHE A 157 -2.06 15.63 17.75
CA PHE A 157 -2.74 16.73 17.07
C PHE A 157 -4.06 17.13 17.78
N LEU A 158 -4.82 16.14 18.25
CA LEU A 158 -6.10 16.39 18.94
C LEU A 158 -5.97 17.11 20.28
N LEU A 159 -4.75 17.22 20.83
CA LEU A 159 -4.46 17.96 22.07
C LEU A 159 -4.18 19.45 21.85
N PHE A 160 -4.03 19.88 20.60
CA PHE A 160 -3.67 21.26 20.28
C PHE A 160 -4.87 22.13 19.92
N GLU A 161 -4.78 23.41 20.25
CA GLU A 161 -5.67 24.45 19.73
C GLU A 161 -5.48 24.68 18.22
N PRO A 162 -6.45 25.33 17.52
CA PRO A 162 -6.47 25.43 16.06
C PRO A 162 -5.19 25.93 15.40
N LEU A 163 -4.51 26.96 15.95
CA LEU A 163 -3.30 27.52 15.33
C LEU A 163 -2.09 26.58 15.43
N PRO A 164 -1.71 26.05 16.62
CA PRO A 164 -0.68 25.01 16.73
C PRO A 164 -1.04 23.75 15.94
N ALA A 165 -2.31 23.34 15.95
CA ALA A 165 -2.81 22.19 15.18
C ALA A 165 -2.58 22.38 13.67
N CYS A 166 -2.89 23.57 13.13
CA CYS A 166 -2.67 23.89 11.73
C CYS A 166 -1.17 23.84 11.35
N SER A 167 -0.31 24.40 12.20
CA SER A 167 1.14 24.38 11.99
C SER A 167 1.72 22.95 12.02
N LEU A 168 1.22 22.12 12.96
CA LEU A 168 1.59 20.71 13.04
C LEU A 168 1.14 19.95 11.78
N ALA A 169 -0.12 20.11 11.37
CA ALA A 169 -0.62 19.45 10.16
C ALA A 169 0.16 19.86 8.92
N ALA A 170 0.46 21.16 8.74
CA ALA A 170 1.23 21.67 7.59
C ALA A 170 2.68 21.19 7.57
N SER A 171 3.28 20.89 8.73
CA SER A 171 4.66 20.36 8.79
C SER A 171 4.76 18.90 8.38
N MET A 172 3.68 18.11 8.48
CA MET A 172 3.70 16.66 8.22
C MET A 172 4.15 16.28 6.80
N PRO A 173 3.68 16.91 5.70
CA PRO A 173 4.16 16.61 4.36
C PRO A 173 5.66 16.87 4.17
N LEU A 174 6.21 17.88 4.85
CA LEU A 174 7.63 18.20 4.81
C LEU A 174 8.47 17.12 5.52
N PHE A 175 8.07 16.72 6.72
CA PHE A 175 8.70 15.61 7.43
C PHE A 175 8.58 14.30 6.62
N ALA A 176 7.44 14.04 6.01
CA ALA A 176 7.25 12.87 5.15
C ALA A 176 8.24 12.85 3.99
N ALA A 177 8.50 13.99 3.33
CA ALA A 177 9.44 14.07 2.23
C ALA A 177 10.89 13.82 2.68
N VAL A 178 11.31 14.43 3.80
CA VAL A 178 12.64 14.24 4.39
C VAL A 178 12.86 12.78 4.77
N LEU A 179 11.94 12.20 5.53
CA LEU A 179 12.04 10.82 5.99
C LEU A 179 12.02 9.82 4.83
N LEU A 180 11.21 10.07 3.78
CA LEU A 180 11.19 9.27 2.58
C LEU A 180 12.54 9.29 1.86
N ALA A 181 13.16 10.46 1.72
CA ALA A 181 14.44 10.60 1.05
C ALA A 181 15.56 9.90 1.83
N PHE A 182 15.66 10.12 3.15
CA PHE A 182 16.66 9.47 4.00
C PHE A 182 16.45 7.95 4.08
N GLY A 183 15.19 7.48 4.25
CA GLY A 183 14.88 6.06 4.30
C GLY A 183 15.28 5.34 3.02
N MET A 184 15.00 5.93 1.86
CA MET A 184 15.42 5.38 0.57
C MET A 184 16.93 5.36 0.40
N HIS A 185 17.66 6.40 0.84
CA HIS A 185 19.12 6.45 0.78
C HIS A 185 19.73 5.31 1.62
N ILE A 186 19.32 5.17 2.87
CA ILE A 186 19.83 4.11 3.77
C ILE A 186 19.56 2.71 3.19
N LEU A 187 18.36 2.49 2.64
CA LEU A 187 18.02 1.19 2.07
C LEU A 187 18.76 0.90 0.77
N ALA A 188 19.07 1.91 -0.03
CA ALA A 188 19.90 1.78 -1.23
C ALA A 188 21.35 1.44 -0.86
N ASP A 189 21.93 2.10 0.14
CA ASP A 189 23.29 1.84 0.64
C ASP A 189 23.41 0.42 1.22
N GLN A 190 22.34 -0.11 1.81
CA GLN A 190 22.26 -1.48 2.33
C GLN A 190 21.99 -2.53 1.25
N GLY A 191 21.83 -2.14 -0.03
CA GLY A 191 21.44 -3.03 -1.13
C GLY A 191 20.05 -3.65 -0.99
N ARG A 192 19.19 -3.08 -0.13
CA ARG A 192 17.84 -3.58 0.18
C ARG A 192 16.74 -2.91 -0.65
N ALA A 193 17.04 -1.79 -1.30
CA ALA A 193 16.16 -1.13 -2.25
C ALA A 193 16.93 -0.73 -3.50
N GLY A 194 16.31 -0.84 -4.68
CA GLY A 194 16.83 -0.23 -5.89
C GLY A 194 16.80 1.30 -5.79
N SER A 195 17.75 2.00 -6.43
CA SER A 195 17.66 3.46 -6.54
C SER A 195 16.51 3.85 -7.48
N LEU A 196 15.87 5.01 -7.22
CA LEU A 196 14.84 5.54 -8.12
C LEU A 196 15.40 5.80 -9.53
N GLU A 197 16.67 6.14 -9.64
CA GLU A 197 17.38 6.34 -10.91
C GLU A 197 17.59 5.03 -11.65
N SER A 198 18.05 3.97 -10.97
CA SER A 198 18.20 2.64 -11.57
C SER A 198 16.86 2.04 -12.00
N ALA A 199 15.79 2.30 -11.25
CA ALA A 199 14.44 1.89 -11.61
C ALA A 199 13.91 2.61 -12.86
N ALA A 200 14.25 3.90 -13.03
CA ALA A 200 13.92 4.67 -14.21
C ALA A 200 14.73 4.23 -15.45
N GLU A 201 16.00 3.87 -15.26
CA GLU A 201 16.87 3.32 -16.32
C GLU A 201 16.41 1.92 -16.76
N GLN A 202 16.08 1.05 -15.81
CA GLN A 202 15.51 -0.27 -16.12
C GLN A 202 14.21 -0.17 -16.92
N ALA A 203 13.31 0.74 -16.52
CA ALA A 203 12.07 1.00 -17.25
C ALA A 203 12.30 1.55 -18.67
N ARG A 204 13.39 2.30 -18.90
CA ARG A 204 13.81 2.75 -20.24
C ARG A 204 14.44 1.64 -21.06
N ALA A 205 15.30 0.83 -20.45
CA ALA A 205 16.00 -0.27 -21.12
C ALA A 205 15.05 -1.40 -21.57
N GLU A 206 14.01 -1.71 -20.76
CA GLU A 206 12.99 -2.69 -21.12
C GLU A 206 12.17 -2.25 -22.35
N ARG A 207 11.90 -0.95 -22.49
CA ARG A 207 11.17 -0.39 -23.65
C ARG A 207 12.02 -0.33 -24.91
N GLY A 208 13.32 -0.07 -24.80
CA GLY A 208 14.24 -0.11 -25.96
C GLY A 208 14.34 -1.50 -26.56
N LYS A 209 14.05 -2.54 -25.79
CA LYS A 209 14.04 -3.96 -26.21
C LYS A 209 12.69 -4.43 -26.78
N GLU A 210 11.61 -3.71 -26.56
CA GLU A 210 10.31 -4.04 -27.18
C GLU A 210 10.26 -3.78 -28.70
N GLY A 211 11.21 -2.99 -29.22
CA GLY A 211 11.39 -2.72 -30.65
C GLY A 211 12.40 -3.61 -31.40
N ALA A 212 13.20 -4.41 -30.68
CA ALA A 212 14.23 -5.24 -31.27
C ALA A 212 14.19 -6.65 -30.67
N GLU A 213 13.80 -7.63 -31.51
CA GLU A 213 13.92 -9.08 -31.33
C GLU A 213 13.25 -9.75 -30.11
N ARG A 214 12.29 -10.63 -30.45
CA ARG A 214 11.71 -11.65 -29.59
C ARG A 214 12.78 -12.67 -29.12
N MET A 215 13.46 -12.39 -28.03
CA MET A 215 14.14 -13.44 -27.27
C MET A 215 13.19 -14.11 -26.26
N PRO A 216 13.36 -15.42 -25.96
CA PRO A 216 12.45 -16.12 -25.05
C PRO A 216 12.46 -15.46 -23.67
N ARG A 217 11.33 -14.87 -23.32
CA ARG A 217 11.08 -14.19 -22.04
C ARG A 217 11.24 -15.17 -20.88
N ARG A 218 12.02 -14.80 -19.88
CA ARG A 218 11.98 -15.41 -18.54
C ARG A 218 10.52 -15.53 -18.07
N GLU A 219 10.13 -16.73 -17.65
CA GLU A 219 8.77 -17.20 -17.30
C GLU A 219 8.06 -16.52 -16.11
N SER A 220 8.16 -15.24 -15.89
CA SER A 220 7.50 -14.60 -14.72
C SER A 220 6.88 -13.23 -14.94
N ALA A 221 6.90 -12.67 -16.14
CA ALA A 221 6.20 -11.45 -16.44
C ALA A 221 4.75 -11.77 -16.85
N LEU A 222 3.77 -11.25 -16.11
CA LEU A 222 2.37 -11.23 -16.56
C LEU A 222 2.30 -10.65 -17.97
N SER A 223 1.53 -11.30 -18.87
CA SER A 223 1.25 -10.68 -20.16
C SER A 223 0.61 -9.31 -19.91
N GLY A 224 0.84 -8.31 -20.77
CA GLY A 224 0.30 -6.96 -20.59
C GLY A 224 -1.21 -6.97 -20.29
N ARG A 225 -1.99 -7.82 -20.97
CA ARG A 225 -3.43 -7.99 -20.75
C ARG A 225 -3.76 -8.54 -19.36
N ALA A 226 -2.96 -9.47 -18.82
CA ALA A 226 -3.19 -10.02 -17.49
C ALA A 226 -2.90 -9.00 -16.40
N LEU A 227 -1.87 -8.15 -16.57
CA LEU A 227 -1.58 -7.06 -15.66
C LEU A 227 -2.65 -5.97 -15.72
N ASP A 228 -3.13 -5.60 -16.91
CA ASP A 228 -4.22 -4.63 -17.06
C ASP A 228 -5.50 -5.13 -16.37
N ARG A 229 -5.83 -6.41 -16.52
CA ARG A 229 -6.96 -7.03 -15.81
C ARG A 229 -6.79 -6.98 -14.30
N LEU A 230 -5.62 -7.38 -13.79
CA LEU A 230 -5.33 -7.33 -12.35
C LEU A 230 -5.37 -5.89 -11.81
N THR A 231 -4.85 -4.93 -12.56
CA THR A 231 -4.92 -3.49 -12.22
C THR A 231 -6.36 -3.02 -12.11
N LEU A 232 -7.22 -3.38 -13.06
CA LEU A 232 -8.65 -3.04 -13.04
C LEU A 232 -9.36 -3.71 -11.85
N GLN A 233 -9.07 -4.97 -11.57
CA GLN A 233 -9.64 -5.71 -10.44
C GLN A 233 -9.27 -5.08 -9.10
N LEU A 234 -7.99 -4.72 -8.91
CA LEU A 234 -7.51 -4.03 -7.71
C LEU A 234 -8.12 -2.63 -7.58
N ALA A 235 -8.25 -1.89 -8.68
CA ALA A 235 -8.87 -0.56 -8.70
C ALA A 235 -10.35 -0.63 -8.33
N LEU A 236 -11.10 -1.58 -8.90
CA LEU A 236 -12.52 -1.79 -8.61
C LEU A 236 -12.72 -2.24 -7.15
N CYS A 237 -11.92 -3.18 -6.67
CA CYS A 237 -11.95 -3.60 -5.27
C CYS A 237 -11.70 -2.42 -4.33
N SER A 238 -10.67 -1.62 -4.62
CA SER A 238 -10.34 -0.42 -3.85
C SER A 238 -11.47 0.61 -3.86
N ALA A 239 -12.15 0.79 -5.00
CA ALA A 239 -13.28 1.71 -5.14
C ALA A 239 -14.50 1.24 -4.32
N LEU A 240 -14.85 -0.03 -4.39
CA LEU A 240 -15.98 -0.59 -3.65
C LEU A 240 -15.78 -0.56 -2.13
N ILE A 241 -14.58 -0.88 -1.66
CA ILE A 241 -14.25 -0.80 -0.24
C ILE A 241 -14.21 0.67 0.23
N GLY A 242 -13.63 1.57 -0.57
CA GLY A 242 -13.63 3.00 -0.29
C GLY A 242 -15.05 3.59 -0.27
N PHE A 243 -15.93 3.17 -1.19
CA PHE A 243 -17.35 3.51 -1.18
C PHE A 243 -18.02 3.10 0.12
N SER A 244 -17.88 1.85 0.53
CA SER A 244 -18.46 1.34 1.77
C SER A 244 -18.01 2.16 2.98
N ASN A 245 -16.71 2.46 3.09
CA ASN A 245 -16.15 3.24 4.19
C ASN A 245 -16.80 4.63 4.29
N GLU A 246 -16.87 5.36 3.19
CA GLU A 246 -17.32 6.75 3.22
C GLU A 246 -18.84 6.89 3.29
N ALA A 247 -19.61 5.97 2.70
CA ALA A 247 -21.05 5.93 2.87
C ALA A 247 -21.41 5.73 4.34
N VAL A 248 -20.72 4.81 5.00
CA VAL A 248 -20.85 4.52 6.43
C VAL A 248 -20.37 5.69 7.30
N ARG A 249 -19.23 6.29 6.97
CA ARG A 249 -18.70 7.46 7.69
C ARG A 249 -19.66 8.64 7.63
N THR A 250 -20.33 8.86 6.50
CA THR A 250 -21.34 9.92 6.35
C THR A 250 -22.48 9.72 7.33
N LEU A 251 -22.93 8.49 7.56
CA LEU A 251 -23.94 8.21 8.58
C LEU A 251 -23.46 8.57 9.98
N TYR A 252 -22.24 8.18 10.37
CA TYR A 252 -21.67 8.53 11.69
C TYR A 252 -21.56 10.03 11.92
N VAL A 253 -21.10 10.76 10.93
CA VAL A 253 -20.97 12.21 10.99
C VAL A 253 -22.32 12.86 11.30
N HIS A 254 -23.40 12.43 10.65
CA HIS A 254 -24.74 12.97 10.84
C HIS A 254 -25.44 12.45 12.11
N MET A 255 -25.00 11.32 12.66
CA MET A 255 -25.48 10.83 13.97
C MET A 255 -24.86 11.60 15.16
N GLY A 256 -24.13 12.68 14.91
CA GLY A 256 -23.59 13.56 15.94
C GLY A 256 -22.33 13.04 16.62
N VAL A 257 -21.59 12.12 15.99
CA VAL A 257 -20.26 11.72 16.49
C VAL A 257 -19.31 12.93 16.52
N ARG A 258 -19.52 13.92 15.64
CA ARG A 258 -18.83 15.22 15.68
C ARG A 258 -19.31 16.14 16.81
N ASP A 259 -20.56 16.00 17.27
CA ASP A 259 -21.17 16.88 18.29
C ASP A 259 -20.81 16.47 19.72
N VAL A 260 -20.10 15.35 19.90
CA VAL A 260 -19.50 14.96 21.19
C VAL A 260 -18.35 15.95 21.47
N GLY A 261 -18.69 17.18 21.84
CA GLY A 261 -17.78 18.32 21.88
C GLY A 261 -16.46 18.10 22.64
N GLY A 262 -15.38 18.66 22.11
CA GLY A 262 -14.09 18.76 22.77
C GLY A 262 -13.40 17.44 23.08
N VAL A 263 -13.21 17.13 24.35
CA VAL A 263 -12.49 15.93 24.82
C VAL A 263 -13.15 14.62 24.38
N GLY A 264 -14.48 14.59 24.22
CA GLY A 264 -15.22 13.42 23.79
C GLY A 264 -14.85 12.95 22.38
N TYR A 265 -14.77 13.88 21.43
CA TYR A 265 -14.37 13.58 20.05
C TYR A 265 -12.92 13.08 19.97
N ALA A 266 -12.00 13.73 20.70
CA ALA A 266 -10.60 13.30 20.76
C ALA A 266 -10.44 11.88 21.32
N VAL A 267 -11.21 11.52 22.34
CA VAL A 267 -11.21 10.16 22.92
C VAL A 267 -11.72 9.13 21.91
N VAL A 268 -12.75 9.47 21.13
CA VAL A 268 -13.33 8.58 20.12
C VAL A 268 -12.36 8.33 18.97
N GLU A 269 -11.87 9.37 18.35
CA GLU A 269 -10.95 9.30 17.22
C GLU A 269 -9.59 8.75 17.65
N GLY A 270 -9.09 9.16 18.82
CA GLY A 270 -7.87 8.59 19.40
C GLY A 270 -8.02 7.10 19.74
N GLY A 271 -9.16 6.70 20.30
CA GLY A 271 -9.49 5.30 20.57
C GLY A 271 -9.61 4.47 19.28
N ALA A 272 -10.27 5.00 18.25
CA ALA A 272 -10.34 4.37 16.94
C ALA A 272 -8.95 4.17 16.32
N ALA A 273 -8.10 5.19 16.37
CA ALA A 273 -6.73 5.10 15.89
C ALA A 273 -5.90 4.07 16.68
N PHE A 274 -6.08 3.98 17.99
CA PHE A 274 -5.41 2.99 18.83
C PHE A 274 -5.83 1.56 18.48
N VAL A 275 -7.13 1.29 18.38
CA VAL A 275 -7.66 -0.03 17.98
C VAL A 275 -7.17 -0.41 16.59
N ALA A 276 -7.20 0.53 15.63
CA ALA A 276 -6.67 0.33 14.29
C ALA A 276 -5.19 -0.06 14.34
N THR A 277 -4.40 0.60 15.16
CA THR A 277 -2.97 0.32 15.33
C THR A 277 -2.72 -1.08 15.87
N VAL A 278 -3.41 -1.49 16.93
CA VAL A 278 -3.26 -2.82 17.55
C VAL A 278 -3.58 -3.93 16.54
N ILE A 279 -4.70 -3.81 15.82
CA ILE A 279 -5.09 -4.80 14.80
C ILE A 279 -4.10 -4.78 13.62
N ALA A 280 -3.68 -3.62 13.16
CA ALA A 280 -2.74 -3.48 12.05
C ALA A 280 -1.37 -4.10 12.37
N VAL A 281 -0.86 -3.90 13.59
CA VAL A 281 0.38 -4.54 14.06
C VAL A 281 0.22 -6.06 14.12
N GLY A 282 -0.89 -6.57 14.64
CA GLY A 282 -1.18 -8.01 14.65
C GLY A 282 -1.19 -8.61 13.25
N ILE A 283 -1.82 -7.94 12.29
CA ILE A 283 -1.84 -8.35 10.87
C ILE A 283 -0.44 -8.27 10.25
N ALA A 284 0.31 -7.20 10.54
CA ALA A 284 1.68 -7.05 10.05
C ALA A 284 2.60 -8.18 10.55
N LEU A 285 2.50 -8.53 11.83
CA LEU A 285 3.23 -9.68 12.40
C LEU A 285 2.82 -10.99 11.73
N ALA A 286 1.53 -11.19 11.47
CA ALA A 286 1.04 -12.36 10.75
C ALA A 286 1.55 -12.41 9.31
N LEU A 287 1.55 -11.28 8.59
CA LEU A 287 2.08 -11.16 7.23
C LEU A 287 3.60 -11.35 7.18
N ALA A 288 4.34 -10.78 8.12
CA ALA A 288 5.80 -10.92 8.20
C ALA A 288 6.23 -12.37 8.45
N ASN A 289 5.44 -13.12 9.22
CA ASN A 289 5.64 -14.54 9.50
C ASN A 289 4.98 -15.48 8.48
N MET A 290 4.44 -14.95 7.39
CA MET A 290 3.72 -15.71 6.41
C MET A 290 4.62 -16.70 5.67
N LYS A 291 4.34 -18.00 5.87
CA LYS A 291 5.10 -19.11 5.26
C LYS A 291 4.40 -19.75 4.07
N THR A 292 3.11 -19.50 3.89
CA THR A 292 2.30 -20.17 2.87
C THR A 292 1.23 -19.24 2.28
N GLN A 293 0.84 -19.50 1.02
CA GLN A 293 -0.31 -18.84 0.38
C GLN A 293 -1.62 -19.02 1.19
N ARG A 294 -1.77 -20.16 1.88
CA ARG A 294 -2.91 -20.43 2.74
C ARG A 294 -3.05 -19.39 3.87
N MET A 295 -1.93 -18.93 4.42
CA MET A 295 -1.96 -17.93 5.50
C MET A 295 -2.41 -16.56 4.97
N ALA A 296 -1.95 -16.14 3.78
CA ALA A 296 -2.41 -14.91 3.14
C ALA A 296 -3.91 -14.93 2.85
N ARG A 297 -4.41 -16.06 2.36
CA ARG A 297 -5.83 -16.30 2.14
C ARG A 297 -6.64 -16.16 3.42
N ASN A 298 -6.17 -16.76 4.51
CA ASN A 298 -6.83 -16.65 5.80
C ASN A 298 -6.87 -15.21 6.33
N ILE A 299 -5.78 -14.46 6.14
CA ILE A 299 -5.73 -13.02 6.48
C ILE A 299 -6.73 -12.23 5.63
N TYR A 300 -6.81 -12.50 4.34
CA TYR A 300 -7.77 -11.85 3.45
C TYR A 300 -9.21 -12.11 3.89
N HIS A 301 -9.58 -13.36 4.17
CA HIS A 301 -10.92 -13.69 4.65
C HIS A 301 -11.22 -13.05 6.01
N PHE A 302 -10.23 -13.03 6.91
CA PHE A 302 -10.36 -12.34 8.20
C PHE A 302 -10.63 -10.85 8.01
N LEU A 303 -9.92 -10.17 7.09
CA LEU A 303 -10.14 -8.76 6.78
C LEU A 303 -11.52 -8.48 6.20
N ILE A 304 -12.00 -9.34 5.29
CA ILE A 304 -13.34 -9.21 4.72
C ILE A 304 -14.41 -9.41 5.81
N LEU A 305 -14.25 -10.43 6.66
CA LEU A 305 -15.14 -10.65 7.80
C LEU A 305 -15.15 -9.45 8.75
N LEU A 306 -13.97 -8.89 9.05
CA LEU A 306 -13.84 -7.72 9.90
C LEU A 306 -14.53 -6.49 9.30
N LEU A 307 -14.37 -6.27 7.98
CA LEU A 307 -15.06 -5.18 7.26
C LEU A 307 -16.59 -5.34 7.32
N VAL A 308 -17.11 -6.51 6.98
CA VAL A 308 -18.55 -6.77 7.00
C VAL A 308 -19.10 -6.60 8.42
N THR A 309 -18.43 -7.19 9.42
CA THR A 309 -18.84 -7.08 10.83
C THR A 309 -18.85 -5.64 11.29
N SER A 310 -17.84 -4.84 10.92
CA SER A 310 -17.76 -3.43 11.31
C SER A 310 -18.89 -2.59 10.72
N VAL A 311 -19.33 -2.88 9.50
CA VAL A 311 -20.47 -2.20 8.87
C VAL A 311 -21.78 -2.62 9.51
N LEU A 312 -21.96 -3.92 9.82
CA LEU A 312 -23.17 -4.42 10.48
C LEU A 312 -23.32 -3.90 11.93
N LEU A 313 -22.20 -3.69 12.63
CA LEU A 313 -22.22 -3.11 13.99
C LEU A 313 -22.77 -1.69 14.03
N LEU A 314 -22.93 -1.03 12.87
CA LEU A 314 -23.64 0.25 12.76
C LEU A 314 -25.12 0.18 13.13
N LEU A 315 -25.72 -0.99 13.09
CA LEU A 315 -27.09 -1.18 13.55
C LEU A 315 -27.21 -0.94 15.07
N VAL A 316 -26.14 -1.21 15.82
CA VAL A 316 -26.14 -1.08 17.29
C VAL A 316 -26.38 0.37 17.76
N PRO A 317 -25.63 1.40 17.28
CA PRO A 317 -25.90 2.78 17.65
C PRO A 317 -27.24 3.32 17.17
N VAL A 318 -27.73 2.84 16.03
CA VAL A 318 -29.06 3.22 15.53
C VAL A 318 -30.16 2.81 16.53
N VAL A 319 -29.97 1.66 17.21
CA VAL A 319 -30.93 1.12 18.19
C VAL A 319 -30.64 1.61 19.62
N TYR A 320 -29.36 1.67 20.02
CA TYR A 320 -28.94 1.90 21.42
C TYR A 320 -28.31 3.29 21.67
N GLY A 321 -28.24 4.14 20.64
CA GLY A 321 -27.82 5.53 20.76
C GLY A 321 -26.31 5.78 20.65
N GLN A 322 -25.91 7.05 20.76
CA GLN A 322 -24.59 7.56 20.41
C GLN A 322 -23.40 6.88 21.09
N ARG A 323 -23.52 6.43 22.36
CA ARG A 323 -22.39 5.79 23.06
C ARG A 323 -21.93 4.50 22.40
N ALA A 324 -22.85 3.77 21.78
CA ALA A 324 -22.55 2.55 21.03
C ALA A 324 -21.91 2.86 19.65
N ALA A 325 -22.11 4.07 19.11
CA ALA A 325 -21.53 4.52 17.86
C ALA A 325 -19.98 4.56 17.94
N LEU A 326 -19.43 4.81 19.10
CA LEU A 326 -17.99 4.94 19.33
C LEU A 326 -17.24 3.63 19.01
N ILE A 327 -17.77 2.50 19.51
CA ILE A 327 -17.16 1.19 19.31
C ILE A 327 -17.28 0.77 17.85
N ALA A 328 -18.46 0.97 17.26
CA ALA A 328 -18.70 0.62 15.86
C ALA A 328 -17.84 1.48 14.91
N HIS A 329 -17.69 2.78 15.17
CA HIS A 329 -16.81 3.67 14.42
C HIS A 329 -15.33 3.26 14.56
N ALA A 330 -14.87 2.97 15.77
CA ALA A 330 -13.50 2.52 16.00
C ALA A 330 -13.18 1.25 15.23
N LEU A 331 -14.08 0.27 15.26
CA LEU A 331 -13.89 -0.98 14.53
C LEU A 331 -13.96 -0.78 13.01
N ASN A 332 -14.84 0.08 12.52
CA ASN A 332 -14.92 0.43 11.10
C ASN A 332 -13.63 1.10 10.62
N SER A 333 -13.13 2.10 11.34
CA SER A 333 -11.87 2.77 11.04
C SER A 333 -10.69 1.78 11.05
N ALA A 334 -10.63 0.90 12.06
CA ALA A 334 -9.62 -0.14 12.18
C ALA A 334 -9.63 -1.11 11.00
N SER A 335 -10.81 -1.64 10.64
CA SER A 335 -10.97 -2.63 9.56
C SER A 335 -10.52 -2.06 8.22
N HIS A 336 -10.89 -0.82 7.90
CA HIS A 336 -10.48 -0.15 6.67
C HIS A 336 -9.00 0.19 6.63
N THR A 337 -8.42 0.60 7.76
CA THR A 337 -6.97 0.84 7.88
C THR A 337 -6.18 -0.44 7.61
N CYS A 338 -6.59 -1.56 8.23
CA CYS A 338 -5.96 -2.86 8.05
C CYS A 338 -6.09 -3.38 6.61
N PHE A 339 -7.26 -3.23 6.01
CA PHE A 339 -7.46 -3.58 4.60
C PHE A 339 -6.64 -2.69 3.68
N GLY A 340 -6.56 -1.39 3.96
CA GLY A 340 -5.72 -0.44 3.23
C GLY A 340 -4.24 -0.81 3.27
N MET A 341 -3.71 -1.20 4.43
CA MET A 341 -2.34 -1.69 4.60
C MET A 341 -2.08 -2.97 3.80
N PHE A 342 -3.02 -3.91 3.84
CA PHE A 342 -2.95 -5.16 3.07
C PHE A 342 -2.92 -4.88 1.57
N MET A 343 -3.83 -4.05 1.07
CA MET A 343 -3.88 -3.65 -0.35
C MET A 343 -2.65 -2.87 -0.78
N TRP A 344 -2.09 -2.02 0.09
CA TRP A 344 -0.84 -1.31 -0.18
C TRP A 344 0.32 -2.29 -0.39
N THR A 345 0.43 -3.30 0.46
CA THR A 345 1.47 -4.33 0.37
C THR A 345 1.37 -5.14 -0.92
N ILE A 346 0.15 -5.56 -1.29
CA ILE A 346 -0.09 -6.28 -2.56
C ILE A 346 0.27 -5.39 -3.75
N LEU A 347 -0.21 -4.16 -3.76
CA LEU A 347 0.02 -3.21 -4.85
C LEU A 347 1.53 -2.91 -5.03
N ALA A 348 2.24 -2.68 -3.92
CA ALA A 348 3.69 -2.48 -3.95
C ALA A 348 4.42 -3.71 -4.54
N GLY A 349 3.99 -4.92 -4.16
CA GLY A 349 4.54 -6.17 -4.68
C GLY A 349 4.28 -6.37 -6.17
N VAL A 350 3.08 -6.10 -6.66
CA VAL A 350 2.74 -6.13 -8.10
C VAL A 350 3.58 -5.11 -8.87
N CYS A 351 3.69 -3.88 -8.36
CA CYS A 351 4.49 -2.82 -8.96
C CYS A 351 6.00 -3.15 -8.98
N ASN A 352 6.50 -3.88 -7.98
CA ASN A 352 7.89 -4.34 -7.93
C ASN A 352 8.21 -5.28 -9.11
N ARG A 353 7.29 -6.18 -9.45
CA ARG A 353 7.47 -7.18 -10.52
C ARG A 353 7.27 -6.64 -11.93
N CYS A 354 6.64 -5.49 -12.08
CA CYS A 354 6.32 -4.88 -13.36
C CYS A 354 6.88 -3.44 -13.45
N PRO A 355 8.22 -3.25 -13.46
CA PRO A 355 8.84 -1.92 -13.37
C PRO A 355 8.43 -0.97 -14.49
N GLY A 356 8.22 -1.46 -15.70
CA GLY A 356 7.77 -0.66 -16.86
C GLY A 356 6.35 -0.09 -16.74
N GLN A 357 5.48 -0.69 -15.93
CA GLN A 357 4.09 -0.26 -15.73
C GLN A 357 3.78 0.17 -14.28
N ARG A 358 4.81 0.31 -13.45
CA ARG A 358 4.70 0.61 -12.01
C ARG A 358 3.84 1.83 -11.71
N ILE A 359 4.11 2.97 -12.36
CA ILE A 359 3.37 4.23 -12.16
C ILE A 359 1.92 4.07 -12.62
N ARG A 360 1.69 3.49 -13.80
CA ARG A 360 0.36 3.27 -14.35
C ARG A 360 -0.50 2.41 -13.42
N THR A 361 0.02 1.24 -13.03
CA THR A 361 -0.68 0.32 -12.13
C THR A 361 -0.99 0.97 -10.78
N PHE A 362 0.01 1.62 -10.16
CA PHE A 362 -0.18 2.28 -8.88
C PHE A 362 -1.23 3.40 -8.95
N ALA A 363 -1.12 4.26 -9.96
CA ALA A 363 -2.00 5.41 -10.12
C ALA A 363 -3.46 4.98 -10.34
N PHE A 364 -3.75 4.02 -11.22
CA PHE A 364 -5.12 3.56 -11.46
C PHE A 364 -5.74 2.87 -10.26
N VAL A 365 -4.99 2.03 -9.53
CA VAL A 365 -5.51 1.38 -8.32
C VAL A 365 -5.81 2.44 -7.23
N ARG A 366 -4.93 3.43 -7.07
CA ARG A 366 -5.15 4.52 -6.10
C ARG A 366 -6.24 5.49 -6.54
N ALA A 367 -6.47 5.67 -7.85
CA ALA A 367 -7.63 6.41 -8.35
C ALA A 367 -8.95 5.73 -7.93
N GLY A 368 -9.03 4.40 -7.98
CA GLY A 368 -10.17 3.66 -7.43
C GLY A 368 -10.40 3.95 -5.95
N TRP A 369 -9.32 3.98 -5.15
CA TRP A 369 -9.39 4.35 -3.72
C TRP A 369 -9.83 5.79 -3.47
N ALA A 370 -9.70 6.71 -4.44
CA ALA A 370 -10.20 8.09 -4.35
C ALA A 370 -11.64 8.24 -4.88
N LEU A 371 -11.98 7.53 -5.96
CA LEU A 371 -13.32 7.58 -6.57
C LEU A 371 -14.40 6.91 -5.72
N GLY A 372 -14.07 5.79 -5.07
CA GLY A 372 -15.01 5.08 -4.20
C GLY A 372 -15.58 5.96 -3.09
N PRO A 373 -14.75 6.60 -2.26
CA PRO A 373 -15.18 7.55 -1.24
C PRO A 373 -16.04 8.68 -1.78
N LEU A 374 -15.71 9.24 -2.94
CA LEU A 374 -16.49 10.29 -3.58
C LEU A 374 -17.95 9.86 -3.82
N VAL A 375 -18.13 8.67 -4.41
CA VAL A 375 -19.47 8.09 -4.63
C VAL A 375 -20.14 7.75 -3.30
N GLY A 376 -19.39 7.24 -2.31
CA GLY A 376 -19.88 6.91 -0.98
C GLY A 376 -20.46 8.12 -0.24
N VAL A 377 -19.73 9.24 -0.23
CA VAL A 377 -20.22 10.51 0.36
C VAL A 377 -21.49 11.00 -0.35
N ALA A 378 -21.48 11.00 -1.68
CA ALA A 378 -22.64 11.44 -2.46
C ALA A 378 -23.88 10.57 -2.17
N THR A 379 -23.73 9.25 -2.15
CA THR A 379 -24.81 8.31 -1.82
C THR A 379 -25.31 8.48 -0.38
N GLY A 380 -24.40 8.58 0.58
CA GLY A 380 -24.76 8.75 1.98
C GLY A 380 -25.53 10.06 2.21
N ARG A 381 -25.05 11.17 1.63
CA ARG A 381 -25.74 12.47 1.71
C ARG A 381 -27.11 12.46 1.03
N PHE A 382 -27.21 11.85 -0.14
CA PHE A 382 -28.49 11.72 -0.84
C PHE A 382 -29.51 10.94 0.00
N VAL A 383 -29.15 9.79 0.55
CA VAL A 383 -30.05 8.99 1.39
C VAL A 383 -30.46 9.75 2.64
N LEU A 384 -29.52 10.42 3.31
CA LEU A 384 -29.84 11.20 4.51
C LEU A 384 -30.66 12.45 4.24
N HIS A 385 -30.50 13.07 3.06
CA HIS A 385 -31.32 14.20 2.64
C HIS A 385 -32.78 13.79 2.41
N GLU A 386 -33.02 12.66 1.75
CA GLU A 386 -34.37 12.18 1.40
C GLU A 386 -35.10 11.56 2.62
N LEU A 387 -34.39 10.82 3.46
CA LEU A 387 -35.00 10.02 4.54
C LEU A 387 -34.73 10.59 5.94
N GLY A 388 -33.89 11.62 6.07
CA GLY A 388 -33.46 12.15 7.37
C GLY A 388 -32.57 11.18 8.14
N ILE A 389 -32.29 11.47 9.43
CA ILE A 389 -31.48 10.60 10.30
C ILE A 389 -32.44 9.66 11.06
N SER A 390 -32.53 8.43 10.59
CA SER A 390 -33.42 7.40 11.15
C SER A 390 -32.88 5.98 10.92
N VAL A 391 -33.55 4.98 11.50
CA VAL A 391 -33.29 3.59 11.17
C VAL A 391 -33.54 3.31 9.68
N GLU A 392 -34.54 3.98 9.10
CA GLU A 392 -34.93 3.85 7.70
C GLU A 392 -33.82 4.35 6.75
N SER A 393 -33.10 5.40 7.10
CA SER A 393 -31.96 5.91 6.32
C SER A 393 -30.68 5.09 6.53
N ALA A 394 -30.48 4.52 7.72
CA ALA A 394 -29.31 3.72 8.04
C ALA A 394 -29.28 2.39 7.30
N MET A 395 -30.43 1.71 7.17
CA MET A 395 -30.53 0.41 6.53
C MET A 395 -30.04 0.37 5.09
N PRO A 396 -30.44 1.25 4.16
CA PRO A 396 -29.92 1.25 2.80
C PRO A 396 -28.42 1.58 2.75
N ILE A 397 -27.90 2.44 3.59
CA ILE A 397 -26.46 2.76 3.64
C ILE A 397 -25.64 1.55 4.08
N ILE A 398 -26.08 0.86 5.13
CA ILE A 398 -25.47 -0.37 5.64
C ILE A 398 -25.56 -1.48 4.58
N GLY A 399 -26.75 -1.69 3.99
CA GLY A 399 -26.99 -2.68 2.95
C GLY A 399 -26.08 -2.48 1.72
N LEU A 400 -26.00 -1.25 1.22
CA LEU A 400 -25.11 -0.90 0.11
C LEU A 400 -23.64 -1.05 0.48
N GLY A 401 -23.26 -0.71 1.71
CA GLY A 401 -21.89 -0.89 2.22
C GLY A 401 -21.47 -2.36 2.26
N VAL A 402 -22.34 -3.23 2.83
CA VAL A 402 -22.08 -4.68 2.86
C VAL A 402 -22.07 -5.25 1.44
N LEU A 403 -23.03 -4.88 0.59
CA LEU A 403 -23.08 -5.34 -0.80
C LEU A 403 -21.81 -4.97 -1.56
N ALA A 404 -21.30 -3.75 -1.38
CA ALA A 404 -20.06 -3.29 -2.00
C ALA A 404 -18.87 -4.16 -1.55
N ILE A 405 -18.76 -4.51 -0.25
CA ILE A 405 -17.70 -5.38 0.27
C ILE A 405 -17.82 -6.79 -0.33
N LEU A 406 -19.01 -7.34 -0.43
CA LEU A 406 -19.24 -8.68 -1.00
C LEU A 406 -18.92 -8.71 -2.50
N ILE A 407 -19.29 -7.68 -3.26
CA ILE A 407 -18.92 -7.56 -4.68
C ILE A 407 -17.40 -7.39 -4.81
N ALA A 408 -16.78 -6.58 -3.96
CA ALA A 408 -15.34 -6.38 -3.97
C ALA A 408 -14.59 -7.71 -3.77
N SER A 409 -15.00 -8.51 -2.79
CA SER A 409 -14.31 -9.75 -2.41
C SER A 409 -14.67 -10.96 -3.28
N GLY A 410 -15.89 -11.02 -3.82
CA GLY A 410 -16.36 -12.15 -4.61
C GLY A 410 -16.10 -12.01 -6.11
N PHE A 411 -16.23 -10.80 -6.66
CA PHE A 411 -16.18 -10.55 -8.10
C PHE A 411 -15.03 -9.66 -8.54
N ALA A 412 -14.73 -8.57 -7.80
CA ALA A 412 -13.71 -7.64 -8.22
C ALA A 412 -12.30 -8.19 -7.97
N PHE A 413 -12.03 -8.69 -6.78
CA PHE A 413 -10.75 -9.26 -6.40
C PHE A 413 -10.95 -10.50 -5.55
N SER A 414 -11.10 -11.64 -6.22
CA SER A 414 -11.39 -12.93 -5.61
C SER A 414 -10.16 -13.56 -4.95
N GLU A 415 -10.37 -14.63 -4.20
CA GLU A 415 -9.30 -15.45 -3.62
C GLU A 415 -8.30 -15.94 -4.68
N THR A 416 -8.78 -16.32 -5.86
CA THR A 416 -7.92 -16.77 -6.97
C THR A 416 -7.06 -15.63 -7.51
N ASP A 417 -7.58 -14.41 -7.54
CA ASP A 417 -6.83 -13.22 -7.96
C ASP A 417 -5.79 -12.84 -6.90
N LEU A 418 -6.13 -13.00 -5.62
CA LEU A 418 -5.17 -12.85 -4.52
C LEU A 418 -4.00 -13.83 -4.66
N VAL A 419 -4.27 -15.12 -4.90
CA VAL A 419 -3.23 -16.13 -5.08
C VAL A 419 -2.34 -15.77 -6.27
N ARG A 420 -2.91 -15.36 -7.40
CA ARG A 420 -2.16 -14.88 -8.57
C ARG A 420 -1.30 -13.66 -8.24
N ALA A 421 -1.86 -12.68 -7.54
CA ALA A 421 -1.11 -11.50 -7.10
C ALA A 421 0.03 -11.89 -6.15
N MET A 422 -0.19 -12.88 -5.29
CA MET A 422 0.81 -13.37 -4.35
C MET A 422 1.90 -14.23 -5.00
N ASP A 423 1.61 -14.95 -6.09
CA ASP A 423 2.64 -15.63 -6.89
C ASP A 423 3.64 -14.62 -7.49
N LEU A 424 3.21 -13.36 -7.64
CA LEU A 424 4.08 -12.25 -7.99
C LEU A 424 4.89 -11.70 -6.80
N LEU A 425 4.46 -11.99 -5.55
CA LEU A 425 5.24 -11.58 -4.38
C LEU A 425 6.40 -12.55 -4.18
N PRO A 426 7.62 -12.07 -3.91
CA PRO A 426 8.73 -12.93 -3.54
C PRO A 426 8.49 -13.48 -2.12
N ILE A 427 7.65 -14.50 -2.01
CA ILE A 427 7.52 -15.24 -0.76
C ILE A 427 8.85 -15.97 -0.53
N ARG A 428 9.47 -15.70 0.60
CA ARG A 428 10.83 -16.10 1.02
C ARG A 428 11.21 -17.59 0.86
N HIS A 429 10.27 -18.45 0.46
CA HIS A 429 10.49 -19.89 0.37
C HIS A 429 11.24 -20.37 -0.89
N LYS A 430 11.28 -19.59 -1.98
CA LYS A 430 12.10 -19.94 -3.14
C LYS A 430 13.56 -19.48 -3.01
N SER A 431 13.84 -18.54 -2.09
CA SER A 431 15.15 -17.90 -2.01
C SER A 431 16.20 -18.76 -1.34
N ARG A 432 15.92 -19.41 -0.20
CA ARG A 432 16.95 -20.15 0.56
C ARG A 432 17.62 -21.26 -0.24
N PHE A 433 16.85 -22.11 -0.91
CA PHE A 433 17.42 -23.18 -1.71
C PHE A 433 18.17 -22.63 -2.94
N ARG A 434 17.60 -21.63 -3.58
CA ARG A 434 18.20 -20.98 -4.75
C ARG A 434 19.47 -20.20 -4.38
N GLU A 435 19.41 -19.43 -3.29
CA GLU A 435 20.56 -18.71 -2.75
C GLU A 435 21.69 -19.66 -2.32
N LYS A 436 21.36 -20.80 -1.71
CA LYS A 436 22.31 -21.86 -1.40
C LYS A 436 22.94 -22.44 -2.68
N CYS A 437 22.13 -22.71 -3.70
CA CYS A 437 22.64 -23.18 -4.99
C CYS A 437 23.50 -22.12 -5.69
N GLU A 438 23.08 -20.86 -5.70
CA GLU A 438 23.84 -19.75 -6.29
C GLU A 438 25.19 -19.57 -5.58
N ARG A 439 25.21 -19.71 -4.25
CA ARG A 439 26.45 -19.64 -3.45
C ARG A 439 27.37 -20.82 -3.76
N VAL A 440 26.87 -22.06 -3.72
CA VAL A 440 27.65 -23.22 -4.10
C VAL A 440 28.22 -23.08 -5.52
N ALA A 441 27.42 -22.57 -6.45
CA ALA A 441 27.88 -22.31 -7.81
C ALA A 441 29.02 -21.28 -7.88
N ALA A 442 28.95 -20.22 -7.04
CA ALA A 442 29.99 -19.19 -6.98
C ALA A 442 31.25 -19.71 -6.26
N ASP A 443 31.11 -20.38 -5.12
CA ASP A 443 32.24 -20.90 -4.32
C ASP A 443 33.07 -21.93 -5.10
N TYR A 444 32.43 -22.72 -5.98
CA TYR A 444 33.09 -23.75 -6.79
C TYR A 444 33.22 -23.40 -8.26
N ALA A 445 33.01 -22.14 -8.64
CA ALA A 445 33.14 -21.60 -9.98
C ALA A 445 32.41 -22.45 -11.07
N LEU A 446 31.16 -22.81 -10.81
CA LEU A 446 30.35 -23.52 -11.78
C LEU A 446 29.93 -22.58 -12.93
N SER A 447 29.96 -23.08 -14.15
CA SER A 447 29.41 -22.36 -15.30
C SER A 447 27.87 -22.24 -15.20
N GLU A 448 27.29 -21.34 -15.97
CA GLU A 448 25.82 -21.14 -16.01
C GLU A 448 25.05 -22.44 -16.29
N ARG A 449 25.57 -23.28 -17.20
CA ARG A 449 24.95 -24.57 -17.54
C ARG A 449 25.14 -25.61 -16.45
N GLU A 450 26.32 -25.68 -15.84
CA GLU A 450 26.55 -26.54 -14.67
C GLU A 450 25.66 -26.13 -13.50
N HIS A 451 25.49 -24.85 -13.27
CA HIS A 451 24.58 -24.37 -12.25
C HIS A 451 23.12 -24.79 -12.48
N GLN A 452 22.61 -24.67 -13.72
CA GLN A 452 21.26 -25.13 -14.09
C GLN A 452 21.06 -26.62 -13.81
N VAL A 453 22.02 -27.44 -14.24
CA VAL A 453 22.01 -28.91 -14.01
C VAL A 453 22.12 -29.21 -12.50
N MET A 454 23.02 -28.53 -11.77
CA MET A 454 23.22 -28.71 -10.33
C MET A 454 21.95 -28.42 -9.56
N VAL A 455 21.22 -27.35 -9.90
CA VAL A 455 19.95 -26.99 -9.23
C VAL A 455 18.91 -28.10 -9.36
N LEU A 456 18.81 -28.75 -10.52
CA LEU A 456 17.87 -29.84 -10.75
C LEU A 456 18.31 -31.13 -10.03
N LEU A 457 19.61 -31.45 -10.04
CA LEU A 457 20.16 -32.57 -9.27
C LEU A 457 19.94 -32.40 -7.79
N ALA A 458 20.19 -31.19 -7.23
CA ALA A 458 19.96 -30.86 -5.83
C ALA A 458 18.48 -30.88 -5.42
N LYS A 459 17.55 -30.73 -6.36
CA LYS A 459 16.12 -30.99 -6.16
C LYS A 459 15.74 -32.47 -6.20
N GLY A 460 16.67 -33.37 -6.36
CA GLY A 460 16.42 -34.81 -6.45
C GLY A 460 15.89 -35.26 -7.82
N ARG A 461 16.02 -34.45 -8.89
CA ARG A 461 15.56 -34.83 -10.23
C ARG A 461 16.50 -35.84 -10.87
N ASN A 462 15.93 -36.80 -11.59
CA ASN A 462 16.70 -37.81 -12.34
C ASN A 462 17.19 -37.25 -13.69
N LEU A 463 18.17 -37.94 -14.30
CA LEU A 463 18.78 -37.49 -15.56
C LEU A 463 17.78 -37.35 -16.72
N PRO A 464 16.80 -38.28 -16.93
CA PRO A 464 15.78 -38.08 -17.96
C PRO A 464 14.98 -36.79 -17.81
N HIS A 465 14.54 -36.48 -16.60
CA HIS A 465 13.82 -35.25 -16.34
C HIS A 465 14.66 -34.00 -16.65
N ILE A 466 15.96 -34.02 -16.32
CA ILE A 466 16.87 -32.90 -16.60
C ILE A 466 17.09 -32.75 -18.13
N GLN A 467 17.13 -33.84 -18.87
CA GLN A 467 17.22 -33.82 -20.34
C GLN A 467 16.01 -33.10 -20.94
N ASP A 468 14.82 -33.50 -20.51
CA ASP A 468 13.56 -32.92 -21.00
C ASP A 468 13.42 -31.43 -20.60
N GLU A 469 13.76 -31.08 -19.37
CA GLU A 469 13.59 -29.71 -18.86
C GLU A 469 14.59 -28.72 -19.47
N LEU A 470 15.85 -29.17 -19.72
CA LEU A 470 16.89 -28.31 -20.27
C LEU A 470 17.11 -28.49 -21.81
N LEU A 471 16.34 -29.38 -22.44
CA LEU A 471 16.44 -29.73 -23.85
C LEU A 471 17.88 -30.15 -24.22
N LEU A 472 18.49 -30.99 -23.40
CA LEU A 472 19.87 -31.48 -23.58
C LEU A 472 19.90 -32.99 -23.89
N SER A 473 20.94 -33.43 -24.60
CA SER A 473 21.16 -34.86 -24.84
C SER A 473 21.59 -35.58 -23.54
N LYS A 474 21.33 -36.88 -23.45
CA LYS A 474 21.75 -37.72 -22.32
C LYS A 474 23.26 -37.62 -22.06
N SER A 475 24.08 -37.62 -23.09
CA SER A 475 25.53 -37.47 -22.99
C SER A 475 25.92 -36.12 -22.38
N THR A 476 25.30 -35.04 -22.85
CA THR A 476 25.56 -33.68 -22.38
C THR A 476 25.22 -33.51 -20.88
N VAL A 477 24.04 -33.99 -20.45
CA VAL A 477 23.66 -33.93 -19.01
C VAL A 477 24.61 -34.80 -18.18
N SER A 478 25.00 -35.96 -18.65
CA SER A 478 25.96 -36.83 -17.96
C SER A 478 27.33 -36.16 -17.80
N THR A 479 27.84 -35.51 -18.84
CA THR A 479 29.11 -34.77 -18.82
C THR A 479 29.02 -33.61 -17.84
N HIS A 480 27.94 -32.80 -17.85
CA HIS A 480 27.77 -31.73 -16.86
C HIS A 480 27.72 -32.27 -15.42
N ARG A 481 27.03 -33.39 -15.18
CA ARG A 481 27.01 -34.02 -13.86
C ARG A 481 28.41 -34.43 -13.41
N GLN A 482 29.22 -35.06 -14.30
CA GLN A 482 30.59 -35.45 -13.98
C GLN A 482 31.46 -34.22 -13.64
N HIS A 483 31.38 -33.16 -14.42
CA HIS A 483 32.10 -31.91 -14.16
C HIS A 483 31.68 -31.26 -12.83
N ILE A 484 30.37 -31.22 -12.52
CA ILE A 484 29.86 -30.72 -11.25
C ILE A 484 30.42 -31.54 -10.09
N TYR A 485 30.35 -32.88 -10.19
CA TYR A 485 30.83 -33.75 -9.13
C TYR A 485 32.35 -33.60 -8.91
N ALA A 486 33.11 -33.49 -9.97
CA ALA A 486 34.52 -33.22 -9.90
C ALA A 486 34.87 -31.87 -9.27
N LYS A 487 34.17 -30.79 -9.65
CA LYS A 487 34.38 -29.45 -9.09
C LYS A 487 33.99 -29.37 -7.64
N LEU A 488 32.92 -30.03 -7.24
CA LEU A 488 32.42 -30.04 -5.85
C LEU A 488 33.13 -31.09 -4.95
N ASN A 489 33.97 -31.93 -5.54
CA ASN A 489 34.64 -33.07 -4.88
C ASN A 489 33.65 -34.01 -4.18
N ILE A 490 32.58 -34.41 -4.87
CA ILE A 490 31.50 -35.28 -4.40
C ILE A 490 31.33 -36.46 -5.35
N HIS A 491 30.75 -37.56 -4.85
CA HIS A 491 30.60 -38.81 -5.61
C HIS A 491 29.15 -39.26 -5.81
N SER A 492 28.19 -38.60 -5.11
CA SER A 492 26.79 -38.99 -5.17
C SER A 492 25.86 -37.75 -5.23
N GLN A 493 24.63 -38.00 -5.72
CA GLN A 493 23.58 -36.99 -5.72
C GLN A 493 23.15 -36.62 -4.29
N GLN A 494 23.23 -37.56 -3.34
CA GLN A 494 22.90 -37.31 -1.95
C GLN A 494 23.93 -36.36 -1.34
N GLU A 495 25.20 -36.53 -1.56
CA GLU A 495 26.24 -35.60 -1.11
C GLU A 495 26.05 -34.21 -1.70
N LEU A 496 25.58 -34.07 -2.94
CA LEU A 496 25.20 -32.77 -3.51
C LEU A 496 24.05 -32.13 -2.74
N ILE A 497 23.01 -32.92 -2.43
CA ILE A 497 21.85 -32.43 -1.66
C ILE A 497 22.29 -31.97 -0.28
N ASP A 498 23.10 -32.76 0.39
CA ASP A 498 23.61 -32.45 1.73
C ASP A 498 24.53 -31.22 1.72
N LEU A 499 25.41 -31.09 0.71
CA LEU A 499 26.27 -29.92 0.52
C LEU A 499 25.45 -28.64 0.33
N VAL A 500 24.41 -28.67 -0.50
CA VAL A 500 23.52 -27.53 -0.71
C VAL A 500 22.68 -27.23 0.53
N GLN A 501 22.20 -28.24 1.26
CA GLN A 501 21.44 -28.06 2.48
C GLN A 501 22.29 -27.44 3.60
N ASN A 502 23.56 -27.86 3.72
CA ASN A 502 24.49 -27.41 4.75
C ASN A 502 25.28 -26.15 4.38
N ALA A 503 25.09 -25.60 3.16
CA ALA A 503 25.69 -24.33 2.79
C ALA A 503 25.22 -23.23 3.77
N GLU A 504 26.06 -22.83 4.73
CA GLU A 504 25.75 -21.83 5.75
C GLU A 504 25.67 -20.43 5.16
N GLU A 505 24.76 -19.63 5.73
CA GLU A 505 24.69 -18.19 5.47
C GLU A 505 25.95 -17.53 6.07
N LYS A 506 26.97 -17.24 5.28
CA LYS A 506 28.00 -16.30 5.71
C LYS A 506 27.36 -14.93 5.90
N PRO A 507 27.57 -14.24 7.06
CA PRO A 507 27.16 -12.86 7.16
C PRO A 507 27.84 -12.06 6.05
N ALA A 508 27.07 -11.17 5.41
CA ALA A 508 27.61 -10.23 4.44
C ALA A 508 28.82 -9.53 5.07
N ALA A 509 29.96 -9.58 4.38
CA ALA A 509 31.17 -8.93 4.82
C ALA A 509 30.86 -7.45 5.09
N SER A 510 31.23 -7.02 6.29
CA SER A 510 31.14 -5.66 6.83
C SER A 510 31.86 -4.63 5.97
#